data_93066e0d29693454e6e18661eb2525fc
#
_entry.id   93066e0d29693454e6e18661eb2525fc
#
_cell.length_a   1.000
_cell.length_b   1.000
_cell.length_c   1.000
_cell.angle_alpha   90.00
_cell.angle_beta   90.00
_cell.angle_gamma   90.00
#
_symmetry.space_group_name_H-M   'P 1'
#
loop_
_entity.id
_entity.type
_entity.pdbx_description
1 polymer ?
#
loop_
_entity_poly.entity_id
_entity_poly.type
_entity_poly.pdbx_seq_one_letter_code
_entity_poly.pdbx_strand_id
1 'polypeptide(L)'
;MTGPAAPAGGSSVENSYQEGAIGVLLVGGATLRYSYIPRLQSETIPTFVISEDVANQLLAPTGRTLTTAQALVRAHRSDSSAPASGFDVPTTVRMSVSLTPVHDVDAMNVVGVLRSPDPNNAARAVLVGGHLDGVGTDPNGAVFQAANDNASGPSVTIEVARALAASRSSLNHSIVFVAFAGEEEGFYGSEAYIAQMAVAPGRVESLVAVLNLDVIGCCSDTLIVSSEAPDLQRRVLDAASGLGVSAEATGSGGSDQTSFARRRVPAVLIGTRDYILHVYADKPAVVEESRLKKAGDVVTQVAKDLATAP
;
A
#
# COMPACT_ATOMS: atom_id res chain seq x y z
N MET A 1 -25.65 -29.06 -7.36
CA MET A 1 -24.71 -28.52 -8.38
C MET A 1 -23.60 -27.81 -7.62
N THR A 2 -22.43 -28.38 -7.62
CA THR A 2 -21.24 -27.77 -7.04
C THR A 2 -20.78 -26.68 -8.02
N GLY A 3 -20.99 -25.41 -7.66
CA GLY A 3 -20.40 -24.28 -8.39
C GLY A 3 -18.89 -24.36 -8.38
N PRO A 4 -18.19 -23.74 -9.36
CA PRO A 4 -16.74 -23.70 -9.38
C PRO A 4 -16.22 -23.03 -8.11
N ALA A 5 -15.12 -23.56 -7.58
CA ALA A 5 -14.45 -22.95 -6.44
C ALA A 5 -14.06 -21.50 -6.80
N ALA A 6 -14.39 -20.55 -5.92
CA ALA A 6 -14.02 -19.17 -6.11
C ALA A 6 -12.50 -19.04 -6.30
N PRO A 7 -12.02 -18.21 -7.23
CA PRO A 7 -10.59 -18.03 -7.45
C PRO A 7 -9.94 -17.51 -6.17
N ALA A 8 -8.84 -18.13 -5.77
CA ALA A 8 -8.06 -17.70 -4.62
C ALA A 8 -7.51 -16.30 -4.89
N GLY A 9 -7.98 -15.27 -4.14
CA GLY A 9 -7.45 -13.92 -4.16
C GLY A 9 -8.43 -12.77 -4.34
N GLY A 10 -9.71 -13.00 -4.60
CA GLY A 10 -10.71 -11.93 -4.66
C GLY A 10 -11.15 -11.43 -3.28
N SER A 11 -11.51 -10.14 -3.17
CA SER A 11 -12.16 -9.63 -1.95
C SER A 11 -13.49 -10.37 -1.69
N SER A 12 -13.99 -10.35 -0.45
CA SER A 12 -15.29 -10.97 -0.12
C SER A 12 -16.46 -10.36 -0.92
N VAL A 13 -16.35 -9.10 -1.31
CA VAL A 13 -17.33 -8.38 -2.13
C VAL A 13 -17.28 -8.88 -3.57
N GLU A 14 -16.09 -8.99 -4.16
CA GLU A 14 -15.88 -9.53 -5.50
C GLU A 14 -16.40 -10.97 -5.62
N ASN A 15 -16.05 -11.81 -4.67
CA ASN A 15 -16.55 -13.20 -4.65
C ASN A 15 -18.08 -13.26 -4.56
N SER A 16 -18.70 -12.38 -3.76
CA SER A 16 -20.16 -12.30 -3.66
C SER A 16 -20.79 -11.85 -4.98
N TYR A 17 -20.19 -10.89 -5.68
CA TYR A 17 -20.65 -10.44 -6.99
C TYR A 17 -20.59 -11.58 -8.03
N GLN A 18 -19.49 -12.32 -8.08
CA GLN A 18 -19.33 -13.47 -8.98
C GLN A 18 -20.38 -14.57 -8.72
N GLU A 19 -20.84 -14.71 -7.48
CA GLU A 19 -21.92 -15.62 -7.09
C GLU A 19 -23.34 -15.03 -7.30
N GLY A 20 -23.45 -13.87 -7.93
CA GLY A 20 -24.71 -13.24 -8.33
C GLY A 20 -25.36 -12.35 -7.26
N ALA A 21 -24.65 -11.96 -6.23
CA ALA A 21 -25.16 -10.96 -5.28
C ALA A 21 -25.37 -9.61 -5.95
N ILE A 22 -26.46 -8.93 -5.60
CA ILE A 22 -26.80 -7.59 -6.09
C ILE A 22 -26.47 -6.48 -5.08
N GLY A 23 -25.92 -6.85 -3.94
CA GLY A 23 -25.44 -5.96 -2.89
C GLY A 23 -24.84 -6.74 -1.73
N VAL A 24 -23.99 -6.10 -0.92
CA VAL A 24 -23.31 -6.71 0.21
C VAL A 24 -23.49 -5.87 1.47
N LEU A 25 -23.77 -6.52 2.58
CA LEU A 25 -23.73 -5.93 3.91
C LEU A 25 -22.56 -6.54 4.68
N LEU A 26 -21.58 -5.71 5.02
CA LEU A 26 -20.45 -6.10 5.85
C LEU A 26 -20.74 -5.72 7.29
N VAL A 27 -20.51 -6.60 8.22
CA VAL A 27 -20.66 -6.29 9.64
C VAL A 27 -19.36 -5.67 10.15
N GLY A 28 -19.40 -4.40 10.52
CA GLY A 28 -18.29 -3.69 11.15
C GLY A 28 -18.27 -3.92 12.67
N GLY A 29 -17.22 -3.39 13.33
CA GLY A 29 -17.11 -3.39 14.78
C GLY A 29 -18.11 -2.43 15.47
N ALA A 30 -17.95 -2.27 16.77
CA ALA A 30 -18.82 -1.42 17.61
C ALA A 30 -18.90 0.06 17.17
N THR A 31 -17.90 0.55 16.47
CA THR A 31 -17.93 1.87 15.84
C THR A 31 -17.91 1.67 14.34
N LEU A 32 -19.03 2.05 13.68
CA LEU A 32 -19.07 2.06 12.21
C LEU A 32 -18.11 3.13 11.71
N ARG A 33 -17.11 2.65 11.02
CA ARG A 33 -16.19 3.49 10.27
C ARG A 33 -16.16 3.00 8.84
N TYR A 34 -16.02 3.94 7.92
CA TYR A 34 -15.79 3.55 6.54
C TYR A 34 -14.48 2.78 6.45
N SER A 35 -14.54 1.60 5.86
CA SER A 35 -13.34 1.02 5.29
C SER A 35 -13.01 1.86 4.05
N TYR A 36 -11.76 2.24 3.88
CA TYR A 36 -11.29 2.69 2.58
C TYR A 36 -11.61 1.61 1.55
N ILE A 37 -12.33 1.98 0.53
CA ILE A 37 -12.59 1.11 -0.62
C ILE A 37 -11.81 1.72 -1.78
N PRO A 38 -10.62 1.18 -2.09
CA PRO A 38 -9.85 1.65 -3.24
C PRO A 38 -10.69 1.41 -4.49
N ARG A 39 -10.94 2.46 -5.23
CA ARG A 39 -11.76 2.51 -6.43
C ARG A 39 -13.20 2.04 -6.21
N LEU A 40 -14.12 2.95 -6.28
CA LEU A 40 -15.47 2.64 -6.72
C LEU A 40 -15.36 2.20 -8.19
N GLN A 41 -15.01 0.95 -8.40
CA GLN A 41 -15.09 0.36 -9.73
C GLN A 41 -16.55 0.41 -10.13
N SER A 42 -16.83 0.88 -11.33
CA SER A 42 -18.16 0.96 -11.92
C SER A 42 -18.91 -0.39 -11.98
N GLU A 43 -18.24 -1.43 -11.58
CA GLU A 43 -18.68 -2.82 -11.63
C GLU A 43 -18.96 -3.43 -10.25
N THR A 44 -18.82 -2.67 -9.16
CA THR A 44 -19.09 -3.18 -7.82
C THR A 44 -20.55 -2.99 -7.44
N ILE A 45 -21.08 -4.01 -6.78
CA ILE A 45 -22.42 -3.98 -6.20
C ILE A 45 -22.45 -3.09 -4.96
N PRO A 46 -23.59 -2.44 -4.65
CA PRO A 46 -23.73 -1.64 -3.45
C PRO A 46 -23.25 -2.40 -2.22
N THR A 47 -22.29 -1.80 -1.49
CA THR A 47 -21.72 -2.41 -0.29
C THR A 47 -21.87 -1.44 0.86
N PHE A 48 -22.42 -1.92 1.98
CA PHE A 48 -22.62 -1.13 3.19
C PHE A 48 -21.99 -1.83 4.39
N VAL A 49 -21.37 -1.05 5.25
CA VAL A 49 -20.97 -1.51 6.59
C VAL A 49 -22.11 -1.24 7.55
N ILE A 50 -22.56 -2.28 8.26
CA ILE A 50 -23.64 -2.22 9.23
C ILE A 50 -23.12 -2.56 10.63
N SER A 51 -23.79 -2.06 11.67
CA SER A 51 -23.47 -2.42 13.05
C SER A 51 -23.89 -3.85 13.38
N GLU A 52 -23.32 -4.39 14.47
CA GLU A 52 -23.72 -5.68 15.01
C GLU A 52 -25.21 -5.72 15.39
N ASP A 53 -25.76 -4.60 15.91
CA ASP A 53 -27.17 -4.49 16.26
C ASP A 53 -28.05 -4.61 15.02
N VAL A 54 -27.71 -3.91 13.94
CA VAL A 54 -28.45 -4.02 12.67
C VAL A 54 -28.33 -5.44 12.10
N ALA A 55 -27.15 -6.05 12.16
CA ALA A 55 -26.96 -7.43 11.73
C ALA A 55 -27.84 -8.38 12.55
N ASN A 56 -27.90 -8.23 13.86
CA ASN A 56 -28.76 -9.04 14.73
C ASN A 56 -30.26 -8.83 14.44
N GLN A 57 -30.69 -7.59 14.15
CA GLN A 57 -32.06 -7.31 13.72
C GLN A 57 -32.41 -8.02 12.41
N LEU A 58 -31.51 -8.00 11.42
CA LEU A 58 -31.71 -8.69 10.13
C LEU A 58 -31.78 -10.22 10.32
N LEU A 59 -30.98 -10.78 11.22
CA LEU A 59 -30.93 -12.20 11.52
C LEU A 59 -32.08 -12.69 12.39
N ALA A 60 -32.75 -11.82 13.14
CA ALA A 60 -33.79 -12.18 14.11
C ALA A 60 -34.88 -13.14 13.55
N PRO A 61 -35.41 -12.97 12.31
CA PRO A 61 -36.40 -13.89 11.77
C PRO A 61 -35.90 -15.34 11.61
N THR A 62 -34.58 -15.56 11.59
CA THR A 62 -33.99 -16.91 11.51
C THR A 62 -33.79 -17.55 12.90
N GLY A 63 -34.08 -16.83 13.98
CA GLY A 63 -33.76 -17.25 15.35
C GLY A 63 -32.27 -17.25 15.67
N ARG A 64 -31.43 -16.65 14.82
CA ARG A 64 -29.97 -16.58 14.98
C ARG A 64 -29.52 -15.20 15.38
N THR A 65 -28.31 -15.14 15.95
CA THR A 65 -27.56 -13.93 16.21
C THR A 65 -26.27 -13.90 15.38
N LEU A 66 -25.63 -12.75 15.29
CA LEU A 66 -24.32 -12.63 14.64
C LEU A 66 -23.32 -13.63 15.25
N THR A 67 -23.30 -13.75 16.59
CA THR A 67 -22.42 -14.70 17.29
C THR A 67 -22.63 -16.14 16.84
N THR A 68 -23.90 -16.59 16.73
CA THR A 68 -24.22 -17.95 16.27
C THR A 68 -23.91 -18.15 14.80
N ALA A 69 -24.13 -17.14 13.94
CA ALA A 69 -23.77 -17.19 12.54
C ALA A 69 -22.24 -17.28 12.35
N GLN A 70 -21.48 -16.48 13.08
CA GLN A 70 -20.02 -16.55 13.06
C GLN A 70 -19.47 -17.89 13.58
N ALA A 71 -20.17 -18.54 14.53
CA ALA A 71 -19.78 -19.86 14.99
C ALA A 71 -19.92 -20.92 13.88
N LEU A 72 -20.94 -20.82 13.02
CA LEU A 72 -21.08 -21.71 11.85
C LEU A 72 -19.90 -21.54 10.88
N VAL A 73 -19.51 -20.28 10.59
CA VAL A 73 -18.36 -20.01 9.72
C VAL A 73 -17.08 -20.61 10.30
N ARG A 74 -16.83 -20.42 11.60
CA ARG A 74 -15.65 -20.99 12.26
C ARG A 74 -15.63 -22.51 12.21
N ALA A 75 -16.78 -23.15 12.47
CA ALA A 75 -16.91 -24.61 12.40
C ALA A 75 -16.62 -25.14 10.99
N HIS A 76 -17.17 -24.51 9.96
CA HIS A 76 -16.95 -24.92 8.57
C HIS A 76 -15.50 -24.70 8.11
N ARG A 77 -14.82 -23.64 8.59
CA ARG A 77 -13.40 -23.41 8.29
C ARG A 77 -12.46 -24.42 8.95
N SER A 78 -12.82 -24.91 10.13
CA SER A 78 -12.02 -25.92 10.83
C SER A 78 -12.31 -27.35 10.35
N ASP A 79 -13.51 -27.60 9.80
CA ASP A 79 -13.94 -28.89 9.26
C ASP A 79 -14.86 -28.64 8.08
N SER A 80 -14.37 -28.89 6.87
CA SER A 80 -15.16 -28.73 5.63
C SER A 80 -16.33 -29.68 5.50
N SER A 81 -16.41 -30.74 6.32
CA SER A 81 -17.57 -31.65 6.42
C SER A 81 -18.70 -31.09 7.30
N ALA A 82 -18.42 -30.03 8.08
CA ALA A 82 -19.44 -29.34 8.86
C ALA A 82 -20.51 -28.71 7.95
N PRO A 83 -21.74 -28.47 8.44
CA PRO A 83 -22.80 -27.85 7.67
C PRO A 83 -22.33 -26.54 7.02
N ALA A 84 -22.84 -26.26 5.81
CA ALA A 84 -22.54 -25.01 5.10
C ALA A 84 -22.75 -23.78 6.02
N SER A 85 -21.82 -22.86 5.95
CA SER A 85 -21.85 -21.65 6.78
C SER A 85 -22.84 -20.58 6.29
N GLY A 86 -23.33 -20.72 5.03
CA GLY A 86 -24.35 -19.85 4.47
C GLY A 86 -25.76 -20.34 4.77
N PHE A 87 -26.71 -19.42 4.93
CA PHE A 87 -28.13 -19.70 5.10
C PHE A 87 -28.97 -18.52 4.63
N ASP A 88 -30.19 -18.78 4.24
CA ASP A 88 -31.16 -17.76 3.82
C ASP A 88 -31.67 -16.96 5.02
N VAL A 89 -31.80 -15.65 4.81
CA VAL A 89 -32.41 -14.73 5.77
C VAL A 89 -33.70 -14.18 5.13
N PRO A 90 -34.89 -14.42 5.68
CA PRO A 90 -36.16 -14.00 5.10
C PRO A 90 -36.42 -12.50 5.40
N THR A 91 -35.49 -11.65 5.00
CA THR A 91 -35.54 -10.21 5.23
C THR A 91 -35.20 -9.49 3.93
N THR A 92 -36.01 -8.49 3.56
CA THR A 92 -35.73 -7.64 2.41
C THR A 92 -35.00 -6.39 2.86
N VAL A 93 -33.90 -6.06 2.21
CA VAL A 93 -33.13 -4.86 2.44
C VAL A 93 -33.18 -3.96 1.21
N ARG A 94 -33.44 -2.67 1.42
CA ARG A 94 -33.28 -1.65 0.39
C ARG A 94 -31.97 -0.91 0.63
N MET A 95 -31.08 -0.93 -0.34
CA MET A 95 -29.83 -0.18 -0.34
C MET A 95 -29.89 0.92 -1.40
N SER A 96 -29.50 2.14 -1.04
CA SER A 96 -29.43 3.27 -1.96
C SER A 96 -28.18 4.07 -1.69
N VAL A 97 -27.38 4.31 -2.73
CA VAL A 97 -26.18 5.14 -2.69
C VAL A 97 -26.35 6.25 -3.70
N SER A 98 -26.10 7.48 -3.28
CA SER A 98 -25.97 8.62 -4.18
C SER A 98 -24.50 9.05 -4.17
N LEU A 99 -23.86 8.97 -5.32
CA LEU A 99 -22.47 9.34 -5.50
C LEU A 99 -22.38 10.57 -6.39
N THR A 100 -21.54 11.51 -6.00
CA THR A 100 -21.14 12.61 -6.88
C THR A 100 -19.76 12.28 -7.42
N PRO A 101 -19.62 11.90 -8.70
CA PRO A 101 -18.32 11.66 -9.27
C PRO A 101 -17.49 12.95 -9.21
N VAL A 102 -16.25 12.85 -8.74
CA VAL A 102 -15.26 13.92 -8.85
C VAL A 102 -14.30 13.49 -9.94
N HIS A 103 -14.18 14.32 -10.97
CA HIS A 103 -13.30 14.09 -12.11
C HIS A 103 -12.23 15.18 -12.17
N ASP A 104 -11.12 14.89 -12.80
CA ASP A 104 -10.07 15.85 -13.14
C ASP A 104 -9.51 16.58 -11.90
N VAL A 105 -9.19 15.81 -10.85
CA VAL A 105 -8.49 16.34 -9.68
C VAL A 105 -7.01 16.47 -10.00
N ASP A 106 -6.49 17.70 -9.90
CA ASP A 106 -5.06 17.94 -10.02
C ASP A 106 -4.31 17.35 -8.82
N ALA A 107 -3.32 16.52 -9.10
CA ALA A 107 -2.39 15.98 -8.12
C ALA A 107 -0.95 16.20 -8.59
N MET A 108 -0.01 16.40 -7.68
CA MET A 108 1.36 16.73 -8.00
C MET A 108 2.34 15.84 -7.25
N ASN A 109 3.27 15.24 -7.99
CA ASN A 109 4.47 14.68 -7.40
C ASN A 109 5.44 15.79 -7.01
N VAL A 110 6.15 15.59 -5.90
CA VAL A 110 7.25 16.48 -5.50
C VAL A 110 8.56 15.79 -5.82
N VAL A 111 9.42 16.44 -6.61
CA VAL A 111 10.67 15.85 -7.10
C VAL A 111 11.85 16.71 -6.73
N GLY A 112 12.84 16.12 -6.05
CA GLY A 112 14.14 16.70 -5.77
C GLY A 112 15.25 15.95 -6.48
N VAL A 113 16.33 16.62 -6.87
CA VAL A 113 17.45 15.96 -7.58
C VAL A 113 18.78 16.39 -7.00
N LEU A 114 19.55 15.41 -6.52
CA LEU A 114 20.96 15.56 -6.20
C LEU A 114 21.79 15.12 -7.41
N ARG A 115 22.20 16.10 -8.22
CA ARG A 115 22.91 15.83 -9.48
C ARG A 115 24.33 15.35 -9.26
N SER A 116 24.71 14.27 -9.93
CA SER A 116 26.11 13.85 -10.05
C SER A 116 26.95 14.98 -10.67
N PRO A 117 28.20 15.18 -10.20
CA PRO A 117 29.15 16.05 -10.87
C PRO A 117 29.70 15.48 -12.18
N ASP A 118 29.59 14.18 -12.41
CA ASP A 118 30.03 13.52 -13.65
C ASP A 118 29.04 13.76 -14.80
N PRO A 119 29.39 14.56 -15.82
CA PRO A 119 28.48 14.87 -16.91
C PRO A 119 28.12 13.64 -17.76
N ASN A 120 28.95 12.59 -17.78
CA ASN A 120 28.72 11.39 -18.57
C ASN A 120 27.64 10.49 -17.95
N ASN A 121 27.57 10.49 -16.63
CA ASN A 121 26.67 9.62 -15.86
C ASN A 121 25.56 10.39 -15.14
N ALA A 122 25.53 11.73 -15.21
CA ALA A 122 24.54 12.54 -14.52
C ALA A 122 23.09 12.27 -14.96
N ALA A 123 22.88 11.68 -16.13
CA ALA A 123 21.57 11.25 -16.61
C ALA A 123 21.10 9.95 -15.97
N ARG A 124 22.01 9.11 -15.47
CA ARG A 124 21.66 7.90 -14.72
C ARG A 124 21.31 8.26 -13.28
N ALA A 125 20.31 7.61 -12.71
CA ALA A 125 19.85 7.96 -11.39
C ALA A 125 19.39 6.76 -10.54
N VAL A 126 19.61 6.86 -9.24
CA VAL A 126 18.91 6.07 -8.22
C VAL A 126 17.71 6.89 -7.74
N LEU A 127 16.54 6.29 -7.70
CA LEU A 127 15.34 6.94 -7.17
C LEU A 127 15.07 6.43 -5.76
N VAL A 128 14.82 7.36 -4.84
CA VAL A 128 14.35 7.11 -3.47
C VAL A 128 13.04 7.87 -3.30
N GLY A 129 11.99 7.20 -2.83
CA GLY A 129 10.70 7.85 -2.67
C GLY A 129 9.67 7.04 -1.94
N GLY A 130 8.47 7.56 -1.89
CA GLY A 130 7.26 6.95 -1.35
C GLY A 130 6.09 7.88 -1.63
N HIS A 131 4.86 7.42 -1.44
CA HIS A 131 3.70 8.27 -1.68
C HIS A 131 3.44 9.25 -0.53
N LEU A 132 2.80 10.35 -0.85
CA LEU A 132 2.50 11.44 0.09
C LEU A 132 1.02 11.57 0.41
N ASP A 133 0.18 10.89 -0.35
CA ASP A 133 -1.26 10.86 -0.13
C ASP A 133 -1.64 9.82 0.93
N GLY A 134 -2.88 9.83 1.30
CA GLY A 134 -3.53 8.87 2.19
C GLY A 134 -4.99 8.77 1.81
N VAL A 135 -5.73 7.90 2.49
CA VAL A 135 -7.11 7.54 2.15
C VAL A 135 -8.16 8.62 2.47
N GLY A 136 -7.73 9.80 2.91
CA GLY A 136 -8.57 11.00 3.00
C GLY A 136 -9.45 11.09 4.23
N THR A 137 -10.72 11.49 4.05
CA THR A 137 -11.69 11.76 5.12
C THR A 137 -12.93 10.94 4.90
N ASP A 138 -13.43 10.30 5.96
CA ASP A 138 -14.68 9.57 5.86
C ASP A 138 -15.90 10.50 5.77
N PRO A 139 -17.07 10.00 5.33
CA PRO A 139 -18.28 10.80 5.24
C PRO A 139 -18.78 11.39 6.55
N ASN A 140 -18.31 10.94 7.70
CA ASN A 140 -18.59 11.52 9.01
C ASN A 140 -17.61 12.66 9.37
N GLY A 141 -16.69 13.01 8.46
CA GLY A 141 -15.71 14.07 8.62
C GLY A 141 -14.47 13.69 9.43
N ALA A 142 -14.29 12.43 9.76
CA ALA A 142 -13.09 11.99 10.44
C ALA A 142 -11.95 11.72 9.44
N VAL A 143 -10.79 12.31 9.69
CA VAL A 143 -9.62 12.23 8.83
C VAL A 143 -8.81 10.98 9.15
N PHE A 144 -8.47 10.21 8.15
CA PHE A 144 -7.42 9.19 8.22
C PHE A 144 -6.08 9.92 8.12
N GLN A 145 -5.29 9.89 9.18
CA GLN A 145 -4.10 10.77 9.26
C GLN A 145 -2.91 10.26 8.47
N ALA A 146 -2.93 9.00 8.04
CA ALA A 146 -1.91 8.41 7.15
C ALA A 146 -0.46 8.64 7.65
N ALA A 147 -0.24 8.49 8.95
CA ALA A 147 1.04 8.82 9.54
C ALA A 147 2.12 7.77 9.23
N ASN A 148 1.74 6.49 9.32
CA ASN A 148 2.59 5.39 8.90
C ASN A 148 2.41 5.09 7.41
N ASP A 149 1.18 5.15 6.93
CA ASP A 149 0.78 4.93 5.54
C ASP A 149 0.21 6.22 4.91
N ASN A 150 1.06 7.11 4.28
CA ASN A 150 2.50 6.94 4.20
C ASN A 150 3.25 8.25 4.41
N ALA A 151 2.92 9.05 5.44
CA ALA A 151 3.77 10.19 5.78
C ALA A 151 5.18 9.74 6.22
N SER A 152 5.34 8.47 6.64
CA SER A 152 6.61 7.89 7.08
C SER A 152 7.64 7.83 5.94
N GLY A 153 7.26 7.35 4.75
CA GLY A 153 8.14 7.23 3.58
C GLY A 153 8.72 8.55 3.10
N PRO A 154 7.91 9.55 2.74
CA PRO A 154 8.40 10.89 2.37
C PRO A 154 9.24 11.57 3.46
N SER A 155 8.89 11.39 4.73
CA SER A 155 9.69 11.95 5.83
C SER A 155 11.12 11.39 5.83
N VAL A 156 11.26 10.08 5.70
CA VAL A 156 12.58 9.45 5.60
C VAL A 156 13.26 9.81 4.28
N THR A 157 12.53 9.92 3.18
CA THR A 157 13.10 10.36 1.89
C THR A 157 13.78 11.74 2.00
N ILE A 158 13.18 12.68 2.75
CA ILE A 158 13.77 13.99 3.02
C ILE A 158 15.07 13.86 3.84
N GLU A 159 15.09 13.02 4.87
CA GLU A 159 16.29 12.83 5.70
C GLU A 159 17.41 12.11 4.93
N VAL A 160 17.07 11.15 4.07
CA VAL A 160 18.04 10.52 3.14
C VAL A 160 18.63 11.57 2.20
N ALA A 161 17.81 12.49 1.68
CA ALA A 161 18.29 13.58 0.83
C ALA A 161 19.29 14.50 1.58
N ARG A 162 18.98 14.84 2.84
CA ARG A 162 19.89 15.65 3.69
C ARG A 162 21.20 14.91 3.96
N ALA A 163 21.13 13.64 4.30
CA ALA A 163 22.32 12.82 4.59
C ALA A 163 23.24 12.70 3.38
N LEU A 164 22.67 12.54 2.18
CA LEU A 164 23.43 12.34 0.93
C LEU A 164 23.93 13.66 0.32
N ALA A 165 23.37 14.81 0.68
CA ALA A 165 23.77 16.11 0.12
C ALA A 165 25.27 16.36 0.25
N ALA A 166 25.88 16.02 1.38
CA ALA A 166 27.33 16.16 1.61
C ALA A 166 28.19 15.20 0.76
N SER A 167 27.61 14.12 0.23
CA SER A 167 28.31 13.13 -0.57
C SER A 167 28.28 13.44 -2.08
N ARG A 168 27.72 14.59 -2.49
CA ARG A 168 27.50 14.94 -3.91
C ARG A 168 28.77 14.81 -4.77
N SER A 169 29.93 15.19 -4.26
CA SER A 169 31.20 15.16 -4.99
C SER A 169 31.70 13.76 -5.35
N SER A 170 31.20 12.73 -4.67
CA SER A 170 31.57 11.33 -4.90
C SER A 170 30.55 10.55 -5.74
N LEU A 171 29.47 11.19 -6.18
CA LEU A 171 28.41 10.52 -6.93
C LEU A 171 28.82 10.35 -8.40
N ASN A 172 28.73 9.14 -8.91
CA ASN A 172 28.78 8.82 -10.34
C ASN A 172 27.38 8.96 -10.97
N HIS A 173 26.33 8.53 -10.27
CA HIS A 173 24.94 8.68 -10.71
C HIS A 173 24.21 9.74 -9.89
N SER A 174 23.23 10.40 -10.48
CA SER A 174 22.35 11.30 -9.75
C SER A 174 21.43 10.53 -8.78
N ILE A 175 20.92 11.21 -7.77
CA ILE A 175 19.89 10.64 -6.91
C ILE A 175 18.64 11.51 -7.04
N VAL A 176 17.51 10.87 -7.31
CA VAL A 176 16.20 11.52 -7.43
C VAL A 176 15.39 11.15 -6.20
N PHE A 177 14.82 12.14 -5.56
CA PHE A 177 13.93 11.99 -4.41
C PHE A 177 12.52 12.35 -4.85
N VAL A 178 11.55 11.47 -4.62
CA VAL A 178 10.18 11.69 -5.07
C VAL A 178 9.19 11.41 -3.95
N ALA A 179 8.23 12.30 -3.78
CA ALA A 179 7.00 12.00 -3.08
C ALA A 179 5.88 11.91 -4.12
N PHE A 180 5.33 10.70 -4.28
CA PHE A 180 4.29 10.42 -5.26
C PHE A 180 2.92 10.78 -4.73
N ALA A 181 2.00 11.19 -5.61
CA ALA A 181 0.62 11.45 -5.28
C ALA A 181 -0.29 10.38 -5.91
N GLY A 182 -1.42 10.07 -5.25
CA GLY A 182 -2.42 9.17 -5.80
C GLY A 182 -2.00 7.71 -5.86
N GLU A 183 -1.17 7.27 -4.93
CA GLU A 183 -0.81 5.86 -4.77
C GLU A 183 -2.03 5.06 -4.36
N GLU A 184 -2.76 5.54 -3.36
CA GLU A 184 -3.94 4.93 -2.77
C GLU A 184 -5.07 4.69 -3.77
N GLU A 185 -5.13 5.49 -4.82
CA GLU A 185 -6.10 5.37 -5.91
C GLU A 185 -5.59 4.53 -7.09
N GLY A 186 -4.37 3.96 -6.99
CA GLY A 186 -3.79 3.02 -7.96
C GLY A 186 -2.55 3.53 -8.68
N PHE A 187 -1.60 4.06 -7.92
CA PHE A 187 -0.25 4.41 -8.37
C PHE A 187 -0.21 5.55 -9.42
N TYR A 188 -1.21 6.45 -9.41
CA TYR A 188 -1.31 7.48 -10.45
C TYR A 188 -0.07 8.37 -10.53
N GLY A 189 0.53 8.71 -9.39
CA GLY A 189 1.72 9.56 -9.35
C GLY A 189 2.93 8.90 -9.96
N SER A 190 3.23 7.66 -9.60
CA SER A 190 4.36 6.93 -10.17
C SER A 190 4.16 6.60 -11.65
N GLU A 191 2.95 6.24 -12.08
CA GLU A 191 2.64 6.03 -13.49
C GLU A 191 2.77 7.33 -14.29
N ALA A 192 2.28 8.48 -13.78
CA ALA A 192 2.43 9.78 -14.42
C ALA A 192 3.91 10.20 -14.49
N TYR A 193 4.70 9.95 -13.43
CA TYR A 193 6.12 10.23 -13.39
C TYR A 193 6.85 9.44 -14.51
N ILE A 194 6.56 8.15 -14.64
CA ILE A 194 7.12 7.31 -15.71
C ILE A 194 6.69 7.79 -17.09
N ALA A 195 5.41 8.15 -17.25
CA ALA A 195 4.90 8.68 -18.53
C ALA A 195 5.61 9.97 -18.94
N GLN A 196 5.88 10.87 -18.00
CA GLN A 196 6.65 12.09 -18.26
C GLN A 196 8.13 11.78 -18.62
N MET A 197 8.74 10.80 -17.97
CA MET A 197 10.09 10.35 -18.33
C MET A 197 10.12 9.74 -19.72
N ALA A 198 9.10 8.98 -20.11
CA ALA A 198 9.03 8.28 -21.40
C ALA A 198 8.93 9.23 -22.62
N VAL A 199 8.53 10.49 -22.42
CA VAL A 199 8.52 11.51 -23.50
C VAL A 199 9.95 11.82 -23.99
N ALA A 200 10.97 11.60 -23.14
CA ALA A 200 12.37 11.74 -23.54
C ALA A 200 13.00 10.34 -23.65
N PRO A 201 13.46 9.93 -24.86
CA PRO A 201 14.04 8.60 -25.08
C PRO A 201 15.15 8.26 -24.10
N GLY A 202 15.10 7.06 -23.51
CA GLY A 202 16.14 6.52 -22.63
C GLY A 202 16.10 7.02 -21.18
N ARG A 203 15.09 7.80 -20.77
CA ARG A 203 15.05 8.32 -19.39
C ARG A 203 14.56 7.31 -18.37
N VAL A 204 13.60 6.46 -18.69
CA VAL A 204 13.16 5.39 -17.78
C VAL A 204 14.27 4.36 -17.61
N GLU A 205 14.93 3.99 -18.70
CA GLU A 205 16.07 3.08 -18.73
C GLU A 205 17.33 3.67 -18.06
N SER A 206 17.36 4.97 -17.81
CA SER A 206 18.43 5.61 -17.06
C SER A 206 18.32 5.42 -15.55
N LEU A 207 17.19 4.91 -15.06
CA LEU A 207 17.05 4.56 -13.65
C LEU A 207 17.85 3.29 -13.33
N VAL A 208 18.81 3.44 -12.43
CA VAL A 208 19.67 2.34 -11.94
C VAL A 208 18.89 1.45 -10.98
N ALA A 209 18.12 2.07 -10.09
CA ALA A 209 17.29 1.41 -9.10
C ALA A 209 16.22 2.36 -8.54
N VAL A 210 15.15 1.77 -8.00
CA VAL A 210 14.10 2.45 -7.25
C VAL A 210 13.98 1.83 -5.86
N LEU A 211 14.13 2.65 -4.84
CA LEU A 211 13.94 2.30 -3.43
C LEU A 211 12.66 2.99 -2.96
N ASN A 212 11.55 2.26 -2.94
CA ASN A 212 10.25 2.76 -2.51
C ASN A 212 10.05 2.51 -1.02
N LEU A 213 9.77 3.56 -0.26
CA LEU A 213 9.55 3.53 1.18
C LEU A 213 8.06 3.63 1.45
N ASP A 214 7.52 2.61 2.11
CA ASP A 214 6.11 2.57 2.42
C ASP A 214 5.87 1.82 3.73
N VAL A 215 5.07 2.41 4.64
CA VAL A 215 4.73 1.88 5.98
C VAL A 215 5.95 1.48 6.81
N ILE A 216 6.86 2.40 7.07
CA ILE A 216 8.17 2.13 7.71
C ILE A 216 8.29 2.57 9.17
N GLY A 217 7.23 3.16 9.75
CA GLY A 217 7.30 3.81 11.06
C GLY A 217 6.68 3.05 12.22
N CYS A 218 5.92 1.97 11.96
CA CYS A 218 5.10 1.29 12.98
C CYS A 218 5.26 -0.23 12.94
N CYS A 219 4.76 -0.83 14.00
CA CYS A 219 4.20 -2.17 14.06
C CYS A 219 5.22 -3.32 14.04
N SER A 220 6.37 -3.19 13.43
CA SER A 220 7.44 -4.18 13.41
C SER A 220 8.81 -3.51 13.46
N ASP A 221 9.76 -4.14 14.16
CA ASP A 221 11.17 -3.73 14.13
C ASP A 221 11.97 -4.37 12.99
N THR A 222 11.32 -5.26 12.23
CA THR A 222 11.92 -5.94 11.09
C THR A 222 11.40 -5.28 9.80
N LEU A 223 12.31 -4.82 8.96
CA LEU A 223 11.99 -4.35 7.62
C LEU A 223 11.61 -5.54 6.74
N ILE A 224 10.68 -5.33 5.82
CA ILE A 224 10.41 -6.24 4.72
C ILE A 224 10.92 -5.63 3.42
N VAL A 225 11.47 -6.46 2.54
CA VAL A 225 11.97 -6.02 1.23
C VAL A 225 11.34 -6.89 0.15
N SER A 226 10.68 -6.27 -0.79
CA SER A 226 9.92 -6.97 -1.83
C SER A 226 10.82 -7.59 -2.92
N SER A 227 10.26 -8.54 -3.67
CA SER A 227 11.00 -9.46 -4.55
C SER A 227 11.00 -9.08 -6.04
N GLU A 228 10.50 -7.91 -6.44
CA GLU A 228 10.41 -7.51 -7.85
C GLU A 228 11.78 -7.44 -8.54
N ALA A 229 12.83 -7.13 -7.77
CA ALA A 229 14.21 -7.10 -8.24
C ALA A 229 15.14 -7.86 -7.27
N PRO A 230 15.35 -9.17 -7.44
CA PRO A 230 16.05 -10.03 -6.48
C PRO A 230 17.47 -9.56 -6.12
N ASP A 231 18.21 -9.02 -7.07
CA ASP A 231 19.58 -8.52 -6.82
C ASP A 231 19.55 -7.22 -5.99
N LEU A 232 18.58 -6.36 -6.23
CA LEU A 232 18.37 -5.13 -5.43
C LEU A 232 17.86 -5.50 -4.04
N GLN A 233 16.90 -6.43 -3.94
CA GLN A 233 16.43 -6.97 -2.66
C GLN A 233 17.59 -7.46 -1.81
N ARG A 234 18.48 -8.28 -2.38
CA ARG A 234 19.66 -8.80 -1.68
C ARG A 234 20.56 -7.67 -1.20
N ARG A 235 20.84 -6.67 -2.02
CA ARG A 235 21.65 -5.50 -1.61
C ARG A 235 21.06 -4.77 -0.42
N VAL A 236 19.72 -4.59 -0.37
CA VAL A 236 19.05 -3.96 0.77
C VAL A 236 19.17 -4.83 2.02
N LEU A 237 18.98 -6.15 1.92
CA LEU A 237 19.13 -7.08 3.03
C LEU A 237 20.56 -7.14 3.57
N ASP A 238 21.56 -7.14 2.67
CA ASP A 238 22.97 -7.13 3.04
C ASP A 238 23.34 -5.82 3.75
N ALA A 239 22.88 -4.69 3.27
CA ALA A 239 23.07 -3.38 3.92
C ALA A 239 22.41 -3.34 5.31
N ALA A 240 21.18 -3.83 5.43
CA ALA A 240 20.49 -3.94 6.71
C ALA A 240 21.29 -4.79 7.71
N SER A 241 21.76 -5.96 7.27
CA SER A 241 22.60 -6.85 8.07
C SER A 241 23.90 -6.17 8.52
N GLY A 242 24.59 -5.46 7.63
CA GLY A 242 25.82 -4.71 7.92
C GLY A 242 25.60 -3.59 8.94
N LEU A 243 24.40 -3.04 9.02
CA LEU A 243 24.02 -2.00 9.98
C LEU A 243 23.37 -2.56 11.26
N GLY A 244 23.24 -3.88 11.38
CA GLY A 244 22.57 -4.51 12.52
C GLY A 244 21.06 -4.28 12.54
N VAL A 245 20.46 -3.97 11.41
CA VAL A 245 19.00 -3.78 11.24
C VAL A 245 18.38 -5.11 10.82
N SER A 246 17.33 -5.53 11.54
CA SER A 246 16.57 -6.72 11.15
C SER A 246 15.80 -6.45 9.86
N ALA A 247 15.98 -7.33 8.87
CA ALA A 247 15.26 -7.25 7.60
C ALA A 247 15.02 -8.65 7.03
N GLU A 248 13.90 -8.82 6.33
CA GLU A 248 13.54 -10.09 5.70
C GLU A 248 13.02 -9.88 4.27
N ALA A 249 13.24 -10.89 3.43
CA ALA A 249 12.67 -10.93 2.10
C ALA A 249 11.16 -11.22 2.18
N THR A 250 10.39 -10.54 1.34
CA THR A 250 8.97 -10.86 1.14
C THR A 250 8.67 -11.11 -0.33
N GLY A 251 7.44 -11.49 -0.66
CA GLY A 251 6.95 -11.55 -2.04
C GLY A 251 6.85 -10.17 -2.68
N SER A 252 6.21 -10.08 -3.84
CA SER A 252 5.94 -8.79 -4.50
C SER A 252 5.07 -7.90 -3.61
N GLY A 253 5.38 -6.61 -3.58
CA GLY A 253 4.62 -5.60 -2.85
C GLY A 253 3.62 -4.87 -3.77
N GLY A 254 2.61 -4.26 -3.17
CA GLY A 254 1.58 -3.47 -3.87
C GLY A 254 1.72 -1.99 -3.55
N SER A 255 2.74 -1.31 -4.09
CA SER A 255 2.97 0.12 -3.95
C SER A 255 3.68 0.67 -5.20
N ASP A 256 4.15 1.92 -5.18
CA ASP A 256 4.71 2.64 -6.33
C ASP A 256 5.87 1.95 -7.06
N GLN A 257 6.69 1.12 -6.38
CA GLN A 257 7.74 0.34 -7.05
C GLN A 257 7.19 -0.55 -8.17
N THR A 258 5.92 -0.97 -8.06
CA THR A 258 5.25 -1.82 -9.06
C THR A 258 5.19 -1.15 -10.43
N SER A 259 4.97 0.16 -10.49
CA SER A 259 4.93 0.95 -11.72
C SER A 259 6.28 0.88 -12.47
N PHE A 260 7.38 0.92 -11.75
CA PHE A 260 8.74 0.82 -12.29
C PHE A 260 9.11 -0.61 -12.64
N ALA A 261 8.79 -1.58 -11.79
CA ALA A 261 9.06 -3.00 -12.03
C ALA A 261 8.38 -3.51 -13.31
N ARG A 262 7.15 -3.07 -13.59
CA ARG A 262 6.45 -3.36 -14.86
C ARG A 262 7.19 -2.84 -16.10
N ARG A 263 8.04 -1.84 -15.94
CA ARG A 263 8.91 -1.28 -17.00
C ARG A 263 10.34 -1.85 -16.96
N ARG A 264 10.55 -2.93 -16.19
CA ARG A 264 11.85 -3.62 -16.02
C ARG A 264 12.94 -2.74 -15.40
N VAL A 265 12.56 -1.70 -14.67
CA VAL A 265 13.47 -0.95 -13.81
C VAL A 265 13.63 -1.74 -12.51
N PRO A 266 14.86 -2.00 -12.04
CA PRO A 266 15.06 -2.61 -10.73
C PRO A 266 14.40 -1.77 -9.63
N ALA A 267 13.38 -2.31 -8.97
CA ALA A 267 12.61 -1.59 -7.99
C ALA A 267 12.24 -2.53 -6.83
N VAL A 268 12.26 -2.02 -5.61
CA VAL A 268 11.83 -2.75 -4.41
C VAL A 268 11.02 -1.84 -3.49
N LEU A 269 10.04 -2.43 -2.82
CA LEU A 269 9.40 -1.88 -1.64
C LEU A 269 10.28 -2.18 -0.41
N ILE A 270 10.48 -1.19 0.43
CA ILE A 270 11.05 -1.29 1.77
C ILE A 270 9.98 -0.81 2.74
N GLY A 271 9.46 -1.70 3.56
CA GLY A 271 8.37 -1.43 4.48
C GLY A 271 8.53 -2.18 5.79
N THR A 272 7.47 -2.23 6.58
CA THR A 272 7.32 -3.10 7.74
C THR A 272 6.03 -3.89 7.62
N ARG A 273 5.89 -4.98 8.40
CA ARG A 273 4.58 -5.63 8.53
C ARG A 273 3.67 -4.73 9.33
N ASP A 274 2.59 -4.31 8.70
CA ASP A 274 1.61 -3.40 9.27
C ASP A 274 0.25 -4.09 9.46
N TYR A 275 -0.47 -3.68 10.50
CA TYR A 275 -1.83 -4.11 10.81
C TYR A 275 -2.77 -2.92 11.07
N ILE A 276 -2.30 -1.71 10.80
CA ILE A 276 -3.09 -0.48 10.96
C ILE A 276 -3.29 0.29 9.65
N LEU A 277 -3.09 -0.38 8.51
CA LEU A 277 -3.33 0.19 7.18
C LEU A 277 -4.77 0.69 7.04
N HIS A 278 -4.93 1.90 6.51
CA HIS A 278 -6.21 2.50 6.14
C HIS A 278 -7.22 2.55 7.31
N VAL A 279 -6.73 2.71 8.54
CA VAL A 279 -7.57 2.81 9.74
C VAL A 279 -7.28 4.07 10.54
N TYR A 280 -8.24 4.45 11.38
CA TYR A 280 -8.11 5.62 12.27
C TYR A 280 -7.00 5.53 13.31
N ALA A 281 -6.47 4.34 13.53
CA ALA A 281 -5.35 4.14 14.45
C ALA A 281 -4.02 4.64 13.86
N ASP A 282 -3.94 4.81 12.54
CA ASP A 282 -2.75 5.35 11.88
C ASP A 282 -2.63 6.85 12.12
N LYS A 283 -1.94 7.19 13.20
CA LYS A 283 -1.72 8.55 13.71
C LYS A 283 -0.26 8.76 14.01
N PRO A 284 0.23 10.02 14.09
CA PRO A 284 1.62 10.30 14.45
C PRO A 284 2.10 9.61 15.72
N ALA A 285 1.21 9.37 16.68
CA ALA A 285 1.55 8.72 17.95
C ALA A 285 1.97 7.24 17.84
N VAL A 286 1.68 6.57 16.72
CA VAL A 286 2.10 5.18 16.50
C VAL A 286 3.41 5.07 15.75
N VAL A 287 3.89 6.18 15.16
CA VAL A 287 5.15 6.23 14.41
C VAL A 287 6.32 6.39 15.38
N GLU A 288 7.30 5.52 15.28
CA GLU A 288 8.48 5.51 16.13
C GLU A 288 9.71 6.01 15.36
N GLU A 289 10.33 7.09 15.84
CA GLU A 289 11.52 7.69 15.24
C GLU A 289 12.65 6.67 15.05
N SER A 290 12.82 5.74 16.00
CA SER A 290 13.84 4.69 15.93
C SER A 290 13.64 3.77 14.70
N ARG A 291 12.41 3.50 14.29
CA ARG A 291 12.09 2.71 13.11
C ARG A 291 12.36 3.49 11.83
N LEU A 292 11.91 4.74 11.78
CA LEU A 292 12.21 5.65 10.67
C LEU A 292 13.73 5.74 10.45
N LYS A 293 14.49 5.89 11.55
CA LYS A 293 15.94 5.96 11.48
C LYS A 293 16.56 4.68 10.91
N LYS A 294 16.14 3.50 11.36
CA LYS A 294 16.64 2.21 10.85
C LYS A 294 16.43 2.09 9.34
N ALA A 295 15.22 2.39 8.85
CA ALA A 295 14.92 2.37 7.43
C ALA A 295 15.76 3.41 6.67
N GLY A 296 15.87 4.62 7.20
CA GLY A 296 16.66 5.71 6.62
C GLY A 296 18.14 5.39 6.51
N ASP A 297 18.74 4.78 7.53
CA ASP A 297 20.14 4.37 7.52
C ASP A 297 20.40 3.32 6.41
N VAL A 298 19.54 2.31 6.30
CA VAL A 298 19.64 1.27 5.27
C VAL A 298 19.50 1.87 3.86
N VAL A 299 18.47 2.69 3.64
CA VAL A 299 18.23 3.31 2.33
C VAL A 299 19.34 4.28 1.96
N THR A 300 19.85 5.06 2.92
CA THR A 300 21.00 5.96 2.71
C THR A 300 22.23 5.19 2.24
N GLN A 301 22.54 4.07 2.90
CA GLN A 301 23.68 3.23 2.53
C GLN A 301 23.52 2.67 1.12
N VAL A 302 22.36 2.04 0.83
CA VAL A 302 22.11 1.43 -0.48
C VAL A 302 22.10 2.47 -1.61
N ALA A 303 21.41 3.60 -1.40
CA ALA A 303 21.35 4.67 -2.40
C ALA A 303 22.74 5.25 -2.68
N LYS A 304 23.56 5.44 -1.64
CA LYS A 304 24.95 5.90 -1.78
C LYS A 304 25.79 4.89 -2.57
N ASP A 305 25.75 3.60 -2.21
CA ASP A 305 26.53 2.55 -2.86
C ASP A 305 26.18 2.42 -4.34
N LEU A 306 24.89 2.47 -4.68
CA LEU A 306 24.40 2.45 -6.06
C LEU A 306 24.82 3.71 -6.83
N ALA A 307 24.75 4.88 -6.19
CA ALA A 307 25.06 6.15 -6.86
C ALA A 307 26.57 6.40 -6.99
N THR A 308 27.43 5.73 -6.22
CA THR A 308 28.89 5.83 -6.32
C THR A 308 29.49 4.70 -7.16
N ALA A 309 28.71 3.69 -7.53
CA ALA A 309 29.17 2.63 -8.42
C ALA A 309 29.59 3.20 -9.80
N PRO A 310 30.59 2.59 -10.48
CA PRO A 310 31.08 3.03 -11.79
C PRO A 310 30.02 2.87 -12.88
#